data_342463b0115f859fc235dbc622fb7f95
#
_entry.id   342463b0115f859fc235dbc622fb7f95
#
_cell.length_a   1.000
_cell.length_b   1.000
_cell.length_c   1.000
_cell.angle_alpha   90.00
_cell.angle_beta   90.00
_cell.angle_gamma   90.00
#
_symmetry.space_group_name_H-M   'P 1'
#
loop_
_entity.id
_entity.type
_entity.pdbx_description
1 polymer ?
#
loop_
_entity_poly.entity_id
_entity_poly.type
_entity_poly.pdbx_seq_one_letter_code
_entity_poly.pdbx_strand_id
1 'polypeptide(L)'
;MFLGKMTCAGIGMIAAFGLSTSIASAQQSVEVLHWWTAGGEAKALQVLKKDLEDQGVSWNDMPVAGGGGEQAMTVLRARVTSGNAPTAVQMLGFDIKDWAGEGVLGNLDDLAAKEGWEDVVPDALKEFSKYDGHWIAAPVNVHSTNWVWANKAIFDELGLKQPTNWDELIAVLDKIKDAGYTAVAHGGQAWQDATIFDAVVMATGGPEFYQASMINTDPDALGSDTMKTVFERMAQLRTYVDDNFSGRDWNLATAMVINKEAGVQFMGDWAKGEFLNAGKVPDTDFMCFRFPGTQDAVTFNSDQFVMFQVGEDRQDAQMKLASAVMSPSFQSAFNVVKGSVPARTDVPNDDFDACGKKGMAELAAANEKGTLFGSMAHGHSVPAGVKNAMYDVITAHFNGEYDSAAAVEELVNAVESAQ
;
A
#
# COMPACT_ATOMS: atom_id res chain seq x y z
N MET A 1 -35.22 80.55 54.86
CA MET A 1 -34.45 80.67 56.09
C MET A 1 -34.07 79.26 56.60
N PHE A 2 -32.82 79.05 56.76
CA PHE A 2 -32.11 77.81 57.20
C PHE A 2 -31.92 76.68 56.18
N LEU A 3 -30.68 76.66 55.66
CA LEU A 3 -30.02 75.58 54.91
C LEU A 3 -29.71 74.39 55.82
N GLY A 4 -29.94 73.19 55.38
CA GLY A 4 -29.41 71.95 55.92
C GLY A 4 -28.63 71.20 54.85
N LYS A 5 -27.30 71.15 54.98
CA LYS A 5 -26.42 70.36 54.17
C LYS A 5 -26.49 68.88 54.56
N MET A 6 -26.80 68.03 53.65
CA MET A 6 -26.62 66.56 53.79
C MET A 6 -25.49 66.09 52.85
N THR A 7 -24.42 65.63 53.44
CA THR A 7 -23.28 64.97 52.80
C THR A 7 -23.62 63.51 52.60
N CYS A 8 -23.71 63.02 51.36
CA CYS A 8 -23.76 61.60 51.04
C CYS A 8 -22.34 61.11 50.73
N ALA A 9 -21.81 60.21 51.56
CA ALA A 9 -20.59 59.45 51.27
C ALA A 9 -20.94 58.30 50.32
N GLY A 10 -20.45 58.37 49.07
CA GLY A 10 -20.54 57.27 48.13
C GLY A 10 -19.42 56.28 48.34
N ILE A 11 -19.78 55.04 48.69
CA ILE A 11 -18.85 53.89 48.70
C ILE A 11 -18.80 53.35 47.29
N GLY A 12 -17.69 53.61 46.57
CA GLY A 12 -17.43 53.02 45.26
C GLY A 12 -16.98 51.56 45.43
N MET A 13 -17.83 50.61 44.99
CA MET A 13 -17.53 49.21 44.90
C MET A 13 -16.84 48.97 43.54
N ILE A 14 -15.50 48.78 43.54
CA ILE A 14 -14.74 48.38 42.35
C ILE A 14 -14.97 46.88 42.12
N ALA A 15 -15.82 46.52 41.21
CA ALA A 15 -15.95 45.15 40.71
C ALA A 15 -14.76 44.84 39.78
N ALA A 16 -13.78 44.10 40.30
CA ALA A 16 -12.71 43.54 39.48
C ALA A 16 -13.29 42.44 38.57
N PHE A 17 -13.58 42.75 37.31
CA PHE A 17 -13.83 41.73 36.30
C PHE A 17 -12.52 41.04 35.97
N GLY A 18 -12.31 39.85 36.56
CA GLY A 18 -11.26 38.94 36.14
C GLY A 18 -11.58 38.46 34.73
N LEU A 19 -10.89 39.00 33.70
CA LEU A 19 -10.84 38.40 32.36
C LEU A 19 -10.09 37.07 32.54
N SER A 20 -10.82 35.96 32.65
CA SER A 20 -10.31 34.62 32.40
C SER A 20 -10.08 34.53 30.92
N THR A 21 -8.86 34.81 30.43
CA THR A 21 -8.43 34.45 29.09
C THR A 21 -8.37 32.92 29.07
N SER A 22 -9.43 32.30 28.59
CA SER A 22 -9.36 30.91 28.14
C SER A 22 -8.36 30.92 26.99
N ILE A 23 -7.15 30.43 27.22
CA ILE A 23 -6.23 30.05 26.17
C ILE A 23 -6.94 28.90 25.49
N ALA A 24 -7.64 29.18 24.40
CA ALA A 24 -8.09 28.13 23.49
C ALA A 24 -6.80 27.48 22.99
N SER A 25 -6.46 26.31 23.55
CA SER A 25 -5.44 25.46 22.95
C SER A 25 -5.89 25.23 21.51
N ALA A 26 -5.14 25.73 20.55
CA ALA A 26 -5.42 25.43 19.15
C ALA A 26 -5.48 23.90 19.04
N GLN A 27 -6.61 23.36 18.59
CA GLN A 27 -6.76 21.93 18.45
C GLN A 27 -5.70 21.44 17.46
N GLN A 28 -4.81 20.57 17.92
CA GLN A 28 -3.77 19.99 17.06
C GLN A 28 -4.44 19.22 15.92
N SER A 29 -3.94 19.39 14.70
CA SER A 29 -4.49 18.69 13.54
C SER A 29 -3.39 18.26 12.59
N VAL A 30 -3.65 17.13 11.90
CA VAL A 30 -2.86 16.66 10.77
C VAL A 30 -3.73 16.66 9.52
N GLU A 31 -3.25 17.23 8.43
CA GLU A 31 -3.84 17.07 7.10
C GLU A 31 -3.08 15.94 6.41
N VAL A 32 -3.81 14.88 6.04
CA VAL A 32 -3.20 13.65 5.54
C VAL A 32 -3.68 13.32 4.14
N LEU A 33 -2.76 13.36 3.18
CA LEU A 33 -2.99 12.90 1.82
C LEU A 33 -2.77 11.40 1.75
N HIS A 34 -3.77 10.67 1.25
CA HIS A 34 -3.73 9.22 1.12
C HIS A 34 -4.66 8.74 -0.01
N TRP A 35 -4.54 7.46 -0.41
CA TRP A 35 -5.40 6.83 -1.42
C TRP A 35 -6.22 5.65 -0.91
N TRP A 36 -6.31 5.43 0.39
CA TRP A 36 -7.14 4.39 0.99
C TRP A 36 -8.62 4.76 0.96
N THR A 37 -9.25 4.56 -0.20
CA THR A 37 -10.65 4.95 -0.47
C THR A 37 -11.59 3.77 -0.69
N ALA A 38 -11.08 2.55 -0.96
CA ALA A 38 -11.88 1.34 -1.05
C ALA A 38 -12.48 0.96 0.31
N GLY A 39 -13.53 0.14 0.31
CA GLY A 39 -14.32 -0.15 1.50
C GLY A 39 -13.52 -0.70 2.69
N GLY A 40 -12.68 -1.71 2.45
CA GLY A 40 -11.79 -2.30 3.45
C GLY A 40 -10.71 -1.32 3.92
N GLU A 41 -10.13 -0.57 3.00
CA GLU A 41 -9.10 0.44 3.28
C GLU A 41 -9.64 1.60 4.12
N ALA A 42 -10.78 2.16 3.72
CA ALA A 42 -11.44 3.23 4.47
C ALA A 42 -11.81 2.78 5.89
N LYS A 43 -12.22 1.51 6.05
CA LYS A 43 -12.51 0.94 7.37
C LYS A 43 -11.25 0.80 8.22
N ALA A 44 -10.13 0.35 7.64
CA ALA A 44 -8.85 0.27 8.35
C ALA A 44 -8.37 1.66 8.79
N LEU A 45 -8.51 2.68 7.93
CA LEU A 45 -8.14 4.05 8.24
C LEU A 45 -8.89 4.63 9.46
N GLN A 46 -10.12 4.17 9.74
CA GLN A 46 -10.85 4.61 10.95
C GLN A 46 -10.13 4.22 12.24
N VAL A 47 -9.33 3.13 12.23
CA VAL A 47 -8.52 2.73 13.39
C VAL A 47 -7.50 3.83 13.71
N LEU A 48 -6.80 4.36 12.70
CA LEU A 48 -5.82 5.43 12.86
C LEU A 48 -6.48 6.75 13.28
N LYS A 49 -7.59 7.11 12.61
CA LYS A 49 -8.33 8.34 12.92
C LYS A 49 -8.79 8.36 14.37
N LYS A 50 -9.35 7.23 14.83
CA LYS A 50 -9.81 7.11 16.22
C LYS A 50 -8.66 7.20 17.21
N ASP A 51 -7.54 6.55 16.95
CA ASP A 51 -6.36 6.59 17.84
C ASP A 51 -5.83 8.02 18.00
N LEU A 52 -5.79 8.79 16.91
CA LEU A 52 -5.39 10.19 16.95
C LEU A 52 -6.40 11.09 17.67
N GLU A 53 -7.70 10.88 17.43
CA GLU A 53 -8.77 11.61 18.14
C GLU A 53 -8.69 11.38 19.65
N ASP A 54 -8.43 10.15 20.10
CA ASP A 54 -8.26 9.79 21.52
C ASP A 54 -7.01 10.50 22.12
N GLN A 55 -6.01 10.87 21.29
CA GLN A 55 -4.84 11.66 21.66
C GLN A 55 -5.03 13.18 21.50
N GLY A 56 -6.24 13.64 21.16
CA GLY A 56 -6.60 15.05 20.97
C GLY A 56 -6.08 15.68 19.67
N VAL A 57 -5.76 14.85 18.67
CA VAL A 57 -5.35 15.29 17.32
C VAL A 57 -6.51 15.11 16.35
N SER A 58 -6.89 16.17 15.66
CA SER A 58 -7.91 16.13 14.60
C SER A 58 -7.30 15.67 13.30
N TRP A 59 -8.01 14.78 12.60
CA TRP A 59 -7.66 14.33 11.26
C TRP A 59 -8.38 15.17 10.20
N ASN A 60 -7.62 15.86 9.36
CA ASN A 60 -8.11 16.53 8.16
C ASN A 60 -7.88 15.63 6.94
N ASP A 61 -8.94 15.06 6.44
CA ASP A 61 -8.91 14.02 5.40
C ASP A 61 -8.62 14.63 4.03
N MET A 62 -7.65 14.07 3.31
CA MET A 62 -7.34 14.43 1.94
C MET A 62 -7.21 13.18 1.07
N PRO A 63 -8.32 12.47 0.81
CA PRO A 63 -8.31 11.27 0.00
C PRO A 63 -8.16 11.62 -1.50
N VAL A 64 -7.31 10.87 -2.19
CA VAL A 64 -7.19 10.89 -3.65
C VAL A 64 -7.44 9.48 -4.17
N ALA A 65 -8.56 9.25 -4.82
CA ALA A 65 -8.91 7.93 -5.34
C ALA A 65 -7.91 7.49 -6.43
N GLY A 66 -7.66 6.19 -6.49
CA GLY A 66 -6.75 5.53 -7.43
C GLY A 66 -5.71 4.68 -6.71
N GLY A 67 -5.72 3.37 -6.96
CA GLY A 67 -4.73 2.46 -6.39
C GLY A 67 -3.31 2.77 -6.86
N GLY A 68 -2.31 2.30 -6.10
CA GLY A 68 -0.89 2.52 -6.42
C GLY A 68 -0.34 3.91 -6.11
N GLY A 69 -1.20 4.92 -5.82
CA GLY A 69 -0.77 6.25 -5.36
C GLY A 69 -0.39 7.26 -6.44
N GLU A 70 -0.41 6.93 -7.73
CA GLU A 70 0.05 7.83 -8.82
C GLU A 70 -0.70 9.16 -8.87
N GLN A 71 -2.04 9.12 -8.76
CA GLN A 71 -2.88 10.30 -8.73
C GLN A 71 -2.59 11.15 -7.48
N ALA A 72 -2.36 10.49 -6.34
CA ALA A 72 -2.01 11.16 -5.09
C ALA A 72 -0.65 11.87 -5.20
N MET A 73 0.35 11.24 -5.81
CA MET A 73 1.67 11.87 -6.06
C MET A 73 1.58 13.06 -7.02
N THR A 74 0.71 13.01 -8.04
CA THR A 74 0.44 14.14 -8.92
C THR A 74 -0.16 15.32 -8.15
N VAL A 75 -1.16 15.08 -7.29
CA VAL A 75 -1.77 16.11 -6.43
C VAL A 75 -0.75 16.66 -5.43
N LEU A 76 0.07 15.79 -4.83
CA LEU A 76 1.13 16.19 -3.91
C LEU A 76 2.12 17.14 -4.56
N ARG A 77 2.64 16.82 -5.75
CA ARG A 77 3.60 17.66 -6.47
C ARG A 77 3.02 19.04 -6.79
N ALA A 78 1.78 19.12 -7.22
CA ALA A 78 1.08 20.40 -7.45
C ALA A 78 0.99 21.23 -6.17
N ARG A 79 0.66 20.60 -5.03
CA ARG A 79 0.55 21.27 -3.73
C ARG A 79 1.88 21.77 -3.21
N VAL A 80 2.92 20.93 -3.25
CA VAL A 80 4.27 21.33 -2.80
C VAL A 80 4.81 22.48 -3.66
N THR A 81 4.65 22.39 -4.99
CA THR A 81 5.07 23.47 -5.90
C THR A 81 4.36 24.80 -5.61
N SER A 82 3.11 24.76 -5.14
CA SER A 82 2.36 25.96 -4.74
C SER A 82 2.63 26.42 -3.30
N GLY A 83 3.57 25.79 -2.58
CA GLY A 83 3.89 26.10 -1.19
C GLY A 83 2.83 25.67 -0.17
N ASN A 84 1.95 24.75 -0.53
CA ASN A 84 0.86 24.23 0.31
C ASN A 84 0.97 22.71 0.51
N ALA A 85 2.12 22.26 1.02
CA ALA A 85 2.35 20.85 1.34
C ALA A 85 1.37 20.39 2.43
N PRO A 86 0.83 19.14 2.34
CA PRO A 86 0.05 18.54 3.43
C PRO A 86 0.95 18.26 4.65
N THR A 87 0.36 18.05 5.82
CA THR A 87 1.11 17.77 7.05
C THR A 87 1.78 16.41 6.99
N ALA A 88 1.07 15.41 6.46
CA ALA A 88 1.58 14.05 6.26
C ALA A 88 1.04 13.44 4.96
N VAL A 89 1.76 12.47 4.43
CA VAL A 89 1.42 11.77 3.18
C VAL A 89 1.68 10.28 3.33
N GLN A 90 0.72 9.46 2.90
CA GLN A 90 0.96 8.06 2.59
C GLN A 90 1.89 7.98 1.38
N MET A 91 2.93 7.15 1.43
CA MET A 91 3.93 7.07 0.36
C MET A 91 4.53 5.66 0.28
N LEU A 92 5.07 5.30 -0.86
CA LEU A 92 5.65 3.99 -1.14
C LEU A 92 7.11 4.09 -1.61
N GLY A 93 7.93 3.17 -1.19
CA GLY A 93 9.21 2.82 -1.80
C GLY A 93 10.10 4.00 -2.20
N PHE A 94 10.50 4.04 -3.46
CA PHE A 94 11.39 5.06 -4.00
C PHE A 94 10.80 6.47 -4.01
N ASP A 95 9.47 6.63 -4.04
CA ASP A 95 8.87 7.98 -3.92
C ASP A 95 9.28 8.64 -2.60
N ILE A 96 9.45 7.86 -1.52
CA ILE A 96 9.94 8.38 -0.22
C ILE A 96 11.36 8.92 -0.36
N LYS A 97 12.24 8.19 -1.04
CA LYS A 97 13.63 8.60 -1.27
C LYS A 97 13.72 9.85 -2.16
N ASP A 98 12.88 9.93 -3.20
CA ASP A 98 12.83 11.08 -4.10
C ASP A 98 12.43 12.36 -3.34
N TRP A 99 11.35 12.33 -2.56
CA TRP A 99 10.95 13.46 -1.73
C TRP A 99 11.93 13.78 -0.60
N ALA A 100 12.62 12.79 -0.04
CA ALA A 100 13.69 13.01 0.93
C ALA A 100 14.87 13.74 0.29
N GLY A 101 15.26 13.38 -0.94
CA GLY A 101 16.30 14.03 -1.72
C GLY A 101 16.00 15.50 -2.04
N GLU A 102 14.72 15.89 -2.13
CA GLU A 102 14.27 17.27 -2.25
C GLU A 102 14.43 18.09 -0.93
N GLY A 103 14.72 17.42 0.20
CA GLY A 103 14.93 18.06 1.51
C GLY A 103 13.68 18.65 2.15
N VAL A 104 12.49 18.16 1.78
CA VAL A 104 11.19 18.67 2.26
C VAL A 104 10.53 17.82 3.34
N LEU A 105 11.14 16.66 3.67
CA LEU A 105 10.62 15.75 4.69
C LEU A 105 11.19 16.07 6.08
N GLY A 106 10.37 15.86 7.11
CA GLY A 106 10.74 15.99 8.51
C GLY A 106 11.56 14.79 9.00
N ASN A 107 12.43 15.05 9.98
CA ASN A 107 13.24 14.03 10.64
C ASN A 107 12.48 13.41 11.80
N LEU A 108 12.53 12.07 11.92
CA LEU A 108 11.86 11.28 12.96
C LEU A 108 12.85 10.59 13.92
N ASP A 109 14.14 10.88 13.87
CA ASP A 109 15.20 10.18 14.62
C ASP A 109 14.96 10.16 16.12
N ASP A 110 14.61 11.31 16.73
CA ASP A 110 14.38 11.39 18.16
C ASP A 110 13.21 10.50 18.60
N LEU A 111 12.15 10.46 17.82
CA LEU A 111 11.00 9.58 18.08
C LEU A 111 11.38 8.11 17.86
N ALA A 112 12.03 7.79 16.76
CA ALA A 112 12.48 6.44 16.42
C ALA A 112 13.42 5.87 17.50
N ALA A 113 14.37 6.68 17.96
CA ALA A 113 15.28 6.30 19.05
C ALA A 113 14.54 6.07 20.38
N LYS A 114 13.61 6.96 20.73
CA LYS A 114 12.78 6.86 21.95
C LYS A 114 11.93 5.59 21.97
N GLU A 115 11.39 5.19 20.81
CA GLU A 115 10.45 4.08 20.70
C GLU A 115 11.10 2.78 20.17
N GLY A 116 12.43 2.77 19.94
CA GLY A 116 13.19 1.58 19.58
C GLY A 116 12.86 1.02 18.19
N TRP A 117 12.57 1.89 17.20
CA TRP A 117 12.19 1.45 15.86
C TRP A 117 13.29 0.63 15.16
N GLU A 118 14.57 0.92 15.49
CA GLU A 118 15.71 0.21 14.91
C GLU A 118 15.68 -1.30 15.16
N ASP A 119 15.14 -1.71 16.32
CA ASP A 119 15.12 -3.11 16.75
C ASP A 119 13.92 -3.91 16.21
N VAL A 120 12.86 -3.21 15.79
CA VAL A 120 11.57 -3.85 15.46
C VAL A 120 11.15 -3.72 13.99
N VAL A 121 11.80 -2.85 13.21
CA VAL A 121 11.54 -2.69 11.78
C VAL A 121 12.56 -3.52 10.99
N PRO A 122 12.12 -4.40 10.07
CA PRO A 122 13.02 -5.19 9.22
C PRO A 122 13.90 -4.32 8.32
N ASP A 123 15.12 -4.77 8.01
CA ASP A 123 16.07 -4.01 7.17
C ASP A 123 15.52 -3.71 5.78
N ALA A 124 14.75 -4.63 5.18
CA ALA A 124 14.09 -4.40 3.90
C ALA A 124 13.14 -3.20 3.90
N LEU A 125 12.53 -2.86 5.06
CA LEU A 125 11.70 -1.68 5.21
C LEU A 125 12.52 -0.45 5.57
N LYS A 126 13.54 -0.60 6.43
CA LYS A 126 14.46 0.49 6.80
C LYS A 126 15.10 1.13 5.57
N GLU A 127 15.32 0.33 4.52
CA GLU A 127 15.83 0.85 3.26
C GLU A 127 14.99 2.03 2.73
N PHE A 128 13.68 1.98 2.88
CA PHE A 128 12.75 3.02 2.43
C PHE A 128 12.33 3.98 3.54
N SER A 129 12.41 3.56 4.81
CA SER A 129 12.06 4.41 5.96
C SER A 129 13.16 5.40 6.32
N LYS A 130 14.39 5.18 5.82
CA LYS A 130 15.57 5.99 6.12
C LYS A 130 16.18 6.59 4.84
N TYR A 131 16.70 7.81 4.97
CA TYR A 131 17.48 8.50 3.95
C TYR A 131 18.72 9.11 4.59
N ASP A 132 19.91 8.88 4.02
CA ASP A 132 21.21 9.28 4.57
C ASP A 132 21.40 8.89 6.06
N GLY A 133 20.84 7.75 6.45
CA GLY A 133 20.90 7.23 7.82
C GLY A 133 19.83 7.76 8.79
N HIS A 134 19.02 8.72 8.37
CA HIS A 134 17.97 9.35 9.17
C HIS A 134 16.59 8.74 8.92
N TRP A 135 15.80 8.56 9.96
CA TRP A 135 14.40 8.17 9.84
C TRP A 135 13.57 9.33 9.28
N ILE A 136 12.88 9.08 8.17
CA ILE A 136 12.07 10.06 7.43
C ILE A 136 10.64 9.60 7.19
N ALA A 137 10.35 8.32 7.45
CA ALA A 137 9.04 7.73 7.28
C ALA A 137 8.72 6.74 8.41
N ALA A 138 7.44 6.63 8.75
CA ALA A 138 6.89 5.66 9.71
C ALA A 138 6.14 4.55 8.96
N PRO A 139 6.66 3.30 8.92
CA PRO A 139 6.02 2.21 8.20
C PRO A 139 4.77 1.70 8.90
N VAL A 140 3.69 1.51 8.13
CA VAL A 140 2.37 1.09 8.62
C VAL A 140 2.21 -0.42 8.54
N ASN A 141 2.68 -0.99 7.43
CA ASN A 141 2.41 -2.38 7.07
C ASN A 141 3.50 -2.93 6.14
N VAL A 142 3.40 -4.23 5.90
CA VAL A 142 4.00 -4.90 4.75
C VAL A 142 2.90 -5.62 3.99
N HIS A 143 2.82 -5.40 2.71
CA HIS A 143 1.97 -6.14 1.80
C HIS A 143 2.76 -7.18 1.03
N SER A 144 2.22 -8.36 0.90
CA SER A 144 2.67 -9.34 -0.09
C SER A 144 1.90 -9.13 -1.39
N THR A 145 2.59 -8.91 -2.51
CA THR A 145 1.95 -8.55 -3.77
C THR A 145 1.64 -9.74 -4.68
N ASN A 146 2.35 -10.86 -4.52
CA ASN A 146 2.21 -12.07 -5.34
C ASN A 146 1.20 -13.07 -4.76
N TRP A 147 -0.06 -12.64 -4.57
CA TRP A 147 -1.14 -13.47 -4.02
C TRP A 147 -2.23 -13.78 -5.04
N VAL A 148 -2.95 -14.88 -4.76
CA VAL A 148 -4.16 -15.30 -5.45
C VAL A 148 -5.30 -15.33 -4.46
N TRP A 149 -6.41 -14.70 -4.84
CA TRP A 149 -7.69 -14.71 -4.16
C TRP A 149 -8.66 -15.55 -4.99
N ALA A 150 -9.19 -16.62 -4.44
CA ALA A 150 -10.04 -17.54 -5.17
C ALA A 150 -11.41 -17.70 -4.51
N ASN A 151 -12.47 -17.77 -5.32
CA ASN A 151 -13.81 -18.08 -4.83
C ASN A 151 -13.92 -19.57 -4.47
N LYS A 152 -14.06 -19.84 -3.17
CA LYS A 152 -14.10 -21.23 -2.65
C LYS A 152 -15.26 -22.03 -3.21
N ALA A 153 -16.44 -21.41 -3.39
CA ALA A 153 -17.61 -22.11 -3.90
C ALA A 153 -17.44 -22.55 -5.37
N ILE A 154 -16.75 -21.78 -6.21
CA ILE A 154 -16.42 -22.19 -7.59
C ILE A 154 -15.42 -23.34 -7.56
N PHE A 155 -14.38 -23.26 -6.71
CA PHE A 155 -13.38 -24.33 -6.57
C PHE A 155 -14.03 -25.65 -6.12
N ASP A 156 -14.93 -25.60 -5.14
CA ASP A 156 -15.64 -26.79 -4.65
C ASP A 156 -16.60 -27.37 -5.70
N GLU A 157 -17.37 -26.51 -6.38
CA GLU A 157 -18.31 -26.89 -7.43
C GLU A 157 -17.63 -27.64 -8.57
N LEU A 158 -16.44 -27.17 -8.98
CA LEU A 158 -15.68 -27.71 -10.11
C LEU A 158 -14.65 -28.77 -9.68
N GLY A 159 -14.56 -29.09 -8.39
CA GLY A 159 -13.58 -30.04 -7.85
C GLY A 159 -12.12 -29.61 -8.07
N LEU A 160 -11.87 -28.29 -8.03
CA LEU A 160 -10.55 -27.72 -8.24
C LEU A 160 -9.69 -27.80 -6.97
N LYS A 161 -8.37 -27.89 -7.18
CA LYS A 161 -7.38 -27.78 -6.10
C LYS A 161 -6.58 -26.50 -6.31
N GLN A 162 -5.98 -26.00 -5.25
CA GLN A 162 -5.02 -24.91 -5.32
C GLN A 162 -3.88 -25.31 -6.27
N PRO A 163 -3.61 -24.53 -7.34
CA PRO A 163 -2.48 -24.76 -8.23
C PRO A 163 -1.14 -24.37 -7.56
N THR A 164 -0.08 -25.09 -7.89
CA THR A 164 1.27 -24.87 -7.34
C THR A 164 2.29 -24.45 -8.39
N ASN A 165 1.96 -24.59 -9.66
CA ASN A 165 2.81 -24.24 -10.79
C ASN A 165 1.96 -23.67 -11.95
N TRP A 166 2.63 -23.19 -13.00
CA TRP A 166 1.98 -22.56 -14.16
C TRP A 166 0.98 -23.47 -14.85
N ASP A 167 1.36 -24.72 -15.15
CA ASP A 167 0.51 -25.63 -15.90
C ASP A 167 -0.78 -25.98 -15.12
N GLU A 168 -0.65 -26.16 -13.81
CA GLU A 168 -1.81 -26.37 -12.93
C GLU A 168 -2.69 -25.11 -12.87
N LEU A 169 -2.10 -23.91 -12.86
CA LEU A 169 -2.85 -22.66 -12.91
C LEU A 169 -3.68 -22.58 -14.17
N ILE A 170 -3.08 -22.80 -15.34
CA ILE A 170 -3.77 -22.76 -16.63
C ILE A 170 -4.90 -23.80 -16.66
N ALA A 171 -4.65 -25.02 -16.20
CA ALA A 171 -5.70 -26.06 -16.13
C ALA A 171 -6.87 -25.68 -15.20
N VAL A 172 -6.62 -24.94 -14.13
CA VAL A 172 -7.67 -24.40 -13.25
C VAL A 172 -8.45 -23.31 -13.97
N LEU A 173 -7.76 -22.35 -14.62
CA LEU A 173 -8.40 -21.24 -15.34
C LEU A 173 -9.26 -21.74 -16.52
N ASP A 174 -8.79 -22.75 -17.27
CA ASP A 174 -9.55 -23.38 -18.34
C ASP A 174 -10.88 -23.93 -17.81
N LYS A 175 -10.84 -24.72 -16.74
CA LYS A 175 -12.06 -25.30 -16.15
C LYS A 175 -13.05 -24.25 -15.64
N ILE A 176 -12.55 -23.15 -15.06
CA ILE A 176 -13.41 -22.06 -14.61
C ILE A 176 -14.08 -21.38 -15.79
N LYS A 177 -13.30 -21.10 -16.84
CA LYS A 177 -13.79 -20.50 -18.10
C LYS A 177 -14.80 -21.41 -18.82
N ASP A 178 -14.52 -22.70 -18.93
CA ASP A 178 -15.40 -23.70 -19.56
C ASP A 178 -16.73 -23.86 -18.79
N ALA A 179 -16.72 -23.61 -17.47
CA ALA A 179 -17.92 -23.59 -16.65
C ALA A 179 -18.76 -22.29 -16.81
N GLY A 180 -18.28 -21.32 -17.60
CA GLY A 180 -18.98 -20.07 -17.90
C GLY A 180 -18.74 -18.92 -16.90
N TYR A 181 -17.78 -19.07 -15.99
CA TYR A 181 -17.34 -17.98 -15.11
C TYR A 181 -16.24 -17.14 -15.79
N THR A 182 -16.09 -15.88 -15.41
CA THR A 182 -14.85 -15.14 -15.66
C THR A 182 -13.74 -15.85 -14.88
N ALA A 183 -12.69 -16.33 -15.59
CA ALA A 183 -11.67 -17.10 -14.90
C ALA A 183 -10.81 -16.19 -14.03
N VAL A 184 -10.37 -15.03 -14.54
CA VAL A 184 -9.55 -14.05 -13.83
C VAL A 184 -10.29 -12.72 -13.76
N ALA A 185 -10.64 -12.27 -12.55
CA ALA A 185 -11.08 -10.92 -12.30
C ALA A 185 -9.87 -9.97 -12.31
N HIS A 186 -9.89 -8.95 -13.16
CA HIS A 186 -8.80 -8.00 -13.32
C HIS A 186 -9.32 -6.60 -13.54
N GLY A 187 -8.57 -5.60 -13.11
CA GLY A 187 -8.79 -4.19 -13.43
C GLY A 187 -7.69 -3.69 -14.35
N GLY A 188 -8.03 -3.00 -15.42
CA GLY A 188 -7.08 -2.60 -16.45
C GLY A 188 -6.41 -1.25 -16.16
N GLN A 189 -5.84 -1.09 -14.99
CA GLN A 189 -4.97 0.03 -14.64
C GLN A 189 -3.51 -0.45 -14.67
N ALA A 190 -2.58 0.37 -15.14
CA ALA A 190 -1.19 -0.02 -15.38
C ALA A 190 -0.52 -0.71 -14.18
N TRP A 191 -0.74 -0.20 -12.96
CA TRP A 191 -0.20 -0.79 -11.74
C TRP A 191 -0.75 -2.20 -11.45
N GLN A 192 -1.98 -2.50 -11.88
CA GLN A 192 -2.58 -3.84 -11.73
C GLN A 192 -1.97 -4.83 -12.72
N ASP A 193 -1.76 -4.40 -13.98
CA ASP A 193 -1.04 -5.19 -14.99
C ASP A 193 0.38 -5.51 -14.51
N ALA A 194 1.08 -4.50 -13.97
CA ALA A 194 2.43 -4.65 -13.42
C ALA A 194 2.46 -5.55 -12.17
N THR A 195 1.42 -5.56 -11.33
CA THR A 195 1.33 -6.47 -10.17
C THR A 195 1.28 -7.93 -10.61
N ILE A 196 0.51 -8.24 -11.67
CA ILE A 196 0.51 -9.58 -12.25
C ILE A 196 1.88 -9.88 -12.88
N PHE A 197 2.45 -8.92 -13.62
CA PHE A 197 3.75 -9.08 -14.27
C PHE A 197 4.85 -9.44 -13.27
N ASP A 198 4.94 -8.75 -12.11
CA ASP A 198 5.87 -9.10 -11.02
C ASP A 198 5.76 -10.57 -10.61
N ALA A 199 4.52 -11.04 -10.40
CA ALA A 199 4.28 -12.42 -10.02
C ALA A 199 4.66 -13.41 -11.15
N VAL A 200 4.41 -13.07 -12.41
CA VAL A 200 4.75 -13.89 -13.58
C VAL A 200 6.27 -13.93 -13.82
N VAL A 201 6.98 -12.80 -13.62
CA VAL A 201 8.46 -12.76 -13.66
C VAL A 201 9.04 -13.73 -12.64
N MET A 202 8.58 -13.61 -11.37
CA MET A 202 9.02 -14.49 -10.28
C MET A 202 8.70 -15.96 -10.57
N ALA A 203 7.51 -16.26 -11.05
CA ALA A 203 7.08 -17.63 -11.36
C ALA A 203 7.78 -18.24 -12.58
N THR A 204 8.30 -17.42 -13.50
CA THR A 204 8.93 -17.87 -14.73
C THR A 204 10.44 -18.08 -14.55
N GLY A 205 11.11 -17.10 -13.96
CA GLY A 205 12.57 -17.09 -13.85
C GLY A 205 13.11 -17.36 -12.46
N GLY A 206 12.24 -17.33 -11.44
CA GLY A 206 12.63 -17.50 -10.04
C GLY A 206 13.29 -16.27 -9.40
N PRO A 207 13.73 -16.39 -8.14
CA PRO A 207 14.27 -15.28 -7.35
C PRO A 207 15.51 -14.62 -7.97
N GLU A 208 16.43 -15.39 -8.52
CA GLU A 208 17.66 -14.86 -9.14
C GLU A 208 17.35 -14.03 -10.40
N PHE A 209 16.40 -14.49 -11.21
CA PHE A 209 15.97 -13.76 -12.38
C PHE A 209 15.21 -12.49 -12.02
N TYR A 210 14.35 -12.53 -11.00
CA TYR A 210 13.65 -11.35 -10.48
C TYR A 210 14.66 -10.30 -9.99
N GLN A 211 15.67 -10.73 -9.22
CA GLN A 211 16.75 -9.84 -8.77
C GLN A 211 17.48 -9.19 -9.95
N ALA A 212 17.85 -9.96 -10.98
CA ALA A 212 18.56 -9.43 -12.14
C ALA A 212 17.69 -8.45 -12.95
N SER A 213 16.45 -8.84 -13.27
CA SER A 213 15.59 -8.08 -14.17
C SER A 213 14.84 -6.93 -13.49
N MET A 214 14.24 -7.16 -12.31
CA MET A 214 13.34 -6.18 -11.67
C MET A 214 14.04 -5.30 -10.63
N ILE A 215 15.16 -5.75 -10.04
CA ILE A 215 15.91 -4.97 -9.05
C ILE A 215 17.12 -4.31 -9.69
N ASN A 216 17.94 -5.10 -10.39
CA ASN A 216 19.19 -4.61 -10.99
C ASN A 216 18.99 -4.02 -12.38
N THR A 217 17.82 -4.22 -13.00
CA THR A 217 17.51 -3.79 -14.36
C THR A 217 18.60 -4.17 -15.39
N ASP A 218 19.13 -5.40 -15.24
CA ASP A 218 20.17 -5.94 -16.10
C ASP A 218 19.64 -6.10 -17.52
N PRO A 219 20.23 -5.41 -18.55
CA PRO A 219 19.77 -5.48 -19.92
C PRO A 219 19.75 -6.89 -20.52
N ASP A 220 20.71 -7.76 -20.12
CA ASP A 220 20.77 -9.14 -20.60
C ASP A 220 19.59 -9.95 -20.02
N ALA A 221 19.18 -9.69 -18.78
CA ALA A 221 18.00 -10.31 -18.18
C ALA A 221 16.70 -9.77 -18.79
N LEU A 222 16.59 -8.46 -18.97
CA LEU A 222 15.42 -7.81 -19.58
C LEU A 222 15.22 -8.24 -21.04
N GLY A 223 16.32 -8.40 -21.81
CA GLY A 223 16.30 -8.83 -23.23
C GLY A 223 16.26 -10.33 -23.47
N SER A 224 16.13 -11.16 -22.41
CA SER A 224 16.28 -12.62 -22.50
C SER A 224 15.07 -13.37 -23.04
N ASP A 225 15.27 -14.63 -23.47
CA ASP A 225 14.18 -15.55 -23.79
C ASP A 225 13.29 -15.86 -22.59
N THR A 226 13.81 -15.75 -21.36
CA THR A 226 13.02 -15.88 -20.13
C THR A 226 12.01 -14.72 -20.02
N MET A 227 12.43 -13.48 -20.28
CA MET A 227 11.53 -12.32 -20.31
C MET A 227 10.48 -12.44 -21.42
N LYS A 228 10.88 -12.95 -22.60
CA LYS A 228 9.91 -13.24 -23.66
C LYS A 228 8.85 -14.24 -23.20
N THR A 229 9.25 -15.31 -22.48
CA THR A 229 8.30 -16.27 -21.88
C THR A 229 7.38 -15.60 -20.86
N VAL A 230 7.87 -14.61 -20.10
CA VAL A 230 7.03 -13.80 -19.20
C VAL A 230 5.93 -13.08 -19.98
N PHE A 231 6.26 -12.38 -21.04
CA PHE A 231 5.28 -11.70 -21.90
C PHE A 231 4.31 -12.68 -22.56
N GLU A 232 4.77 -13.84 -23.05
CA GLU A 232 3.91 -14.90 -23.58
C GLU A 232 2.90 -15.40 -22.53
N ARG A 233 3.32 -15.56 -21.28
CA ARG A 233 2.44 -15.90 -20.16
C ARG A 233 1.45 -14.79 -19.84
N MET A 234 1.87 -13.53 -19.88
CA MET A 234 0.96 -12.38 -19.72
C MET A 234 -0.12 -12.35 -20.80
N ALA A 235 0.26 -12.56 -22.07
CA ALA A 235 -0.70 -12.70 -23.17
C ALA A 235 -1.67 -13.88 -22.97
N GLN A 236 -1.18 -15.01 -22.46
CA GLN A 236 -2.04 -16.14 -22.09
C GLN A 236 -3.02 -15.78 -20.98
N LEU A 237 -2.58 -15.13 -19.91
CA LEU A 237 -3.48 -14.70 -18.81
C LEU A 237 -4.55 -13.72 -19.30
N ARG A 238 -4.21 -12.83 -20.24
CA ARG A 238 -5.17 -11.90 -20.85
C ARG A 238 -6.39 -12.61 -21.45
N THR A 239 -6.23 -13.83 -21.95
CA THR A 239 -7.33 -14.61 -22.53
C THR A 239 -8.37 -15.11 -21.52
N TYR A 240 -8.07 -15.01 -20.23
CA TYR A 240 -8.94 -15.41 -19.11
C TYR A 240 -9.63 -14.22 -18.44
N VAL A 241 -9.27 -12.99 -18.81
CA VAL A 241 -9.88 -11.75 -18.32
C VAL A 241 -11.05 -11.36 -19.23
N ASP A 242 -12.11 -10.78 -18.66
CA ASP A 242 -13.27 -10.30 -19.43
C ASP A 242 -12.93 -9.06 -20.28
N ASP A 243 -13.77 -8.78 -21.30
CA ASP A 243 -13.51 -7.68 -22.25
C ASP A 243 -13.73 -6.27 -21.64
N ASN A 244 -14.43 -6.17 -20.52
CA ASN A 244 -14.77 -4.89 -19.88
C ASN A 244 -13.82 -4.52 -18.73
N PHE A 245 -12.62 -5.06 -18.70
CA PHE A 245 -11.66 -4.88 -17.59
C PHE A 245 -11.00 -3.50 -17.58
N SER A 246 -10.86 -2.85 -18.73
CA SER A 246 -10.11 -1.60 -18.88
C SER A 246 -10.62 -0.50 -17.93
N GLY A 247 -9.71 0.09 -17.17
CA GLY A 247 -10.02 1.14 -16.21
C GLY A 247 -10.81 0.70 -14.97
N ARG A 248 -11.12 -0.59 -14.81
CA ARG A 248 -11.79 -1.10 -13.62
C ARG A 248 -10.91 -0.96 -12.39
N ASP A 249 -11.45 -0.42 -11.31
CA ASP A 249 -10.74 -0.39 -10.03
C ASP A 249 -10.56 -1.80 -9.45
N TRP A 250 -9.44 -2.02 -8.77
CA TRP A 250 -9.05 -3.32 -8.21
C TRP A 250 -10.09 -3.93 -7.28
N ASN A 251 -10.76 -3.11 -6.46
CA ASN A 251 -11.79 -3.55 -5.53
C ASN A 251 -13.07 -4.00 -6.24
N LEU A 252 -13.37 -3.46 -7.42
CA LEU A 252 -14.47 -3.92 -8.25
C LEU A 252 -14.15 -5.30 -8.87
N ALA A 253 -12.90 -5.55 -9.24
CA ALA A 253 -12.45 -6.88 -9.62
C ALA A 253 -12.54 -7.87 -8.44
N THR A 254 -12.13 -7.44 -7.23
CA THR A 254 -12.30 -8.25 -6.01
C THR A 254 -13.78 -8.59 -5.76
N ALA A 255 -14.69 -7.63 -5.97
CA ALA A 255 -16.14 -7.86 -5.84
C ALA A 255 -16.66 -8.95 -6.77
N MET A 256 -16.11 -9.10 -7.99
CA MET A 256 -16.48 -10.20 -8.90
C MET A 256 -16.16 -11.56 -8.28
N VAL A 257 -15.02 -11.71 -7.61
CA VAL A 257 -14.66 -12.94 -6.90
C VAL A 257 -15.57 -13.15 -5.69
N ILE A 258 -15.84 -12.12 -4.89
CA ILE A 258 -16.73 -12.15 -3.73
C ILE A 258 -18.14 -12.62 -4.13
N ASN A 259 -18.65 -12.13 -5.26
CA ASN A 259 -20.01 -12.39 -5.75
C ASN A 259 -20.14 -13.69 -6.56
N LYS A 260 -19.08 -14.50 -6.68
CA LYS A 260 -19.08 -15.72 -7.51
C LYS A 260 -19.28 -15.43 -9.02
N GLU A 261 -18.87 -14.26 -9.50
CA GLU A 261 -18.87 -13.91 -10.92
C GLU A 261 -17.54 -14.32 -11.57
N ALA A 262 -16.45 -14.34 -10.78
CA ALA A 262 -15.13 -14.74 -11.23
C ALA A 262 -14.48 -15.78 -10.30
N GLY A 263 -13.58 -16.59 -10.87
CA GLY A 263 -12.90 -17.66 -10.16
C GLY A 263 -11.76 -17.19 -9.27
N VAL A 264 -10.86 -16.36 -9.84
CA VAL A 264 -9.67 -15.88 -9.13
C VAL A 264 -9.39 -14.41 -9.42
N GLN A 265 -8.59 -13.78 -8.55
CA GLN A 265 -7.93 -12.49 -8.78
C GLN A 265 -6.47 -12.62 -8.37
N PHE A 266 -5.56 -12.09 -9.18
CA PHE A 266 -4.14 -11.91 -8.84
C PHE A 266 -3.96 -10.49 -8.31
N MET A 267 -3.75 -10.35 -7.01
CA MET A 267 -3.72 -9.05 -6.34
C MET A 267 -3.06 -9.20 -4.97
N GLY A 268 -2.41 -8.15 -4.51
CA GLY A 268 -1.79 -8.15 -3.20
C GLY A 268 -2.77 -8.40 -2.05
N ASP A 269 -2.22 -8.63 -0.88
CA ASP A 269 -2.97 -9.07 0.30
C ASP A 269 -3.99 -8.05 0.83
N TRP A 270 -3.91 -6.78 0.42
CA TRP A 270 -4.94 -5.76 0.70
C TRP A 270 -6.34 -6.14 0.20
N ALA A 271 -6.44 -6.98 -0.83
CA ALA A 271 -7.74 -7.46 -1.33
C ALA A 271 -8.52 -8.22 -0.25
N LYS A 272 -7.85 -8.84 0.73
CA LYS A 272 -8.48 -9.47 1.89
C LYS A 272 -9.43 -8.52 2.62
N GLY A 273 -9.05 -7.25 2.74
CA GLY A 273 -9.87 -6.23 3.40
C GLY A 273 -11.28 -6.11 2.79
N GLU A 274 -11.41 -6.25 1.47
CA GLU A 274 -12.71 -6.22 0.78
C GLU A 274 -13.54 -7.48 1.09
N PHE A 275 -12.92 -8.67 1.11
CA PHE A 275 -13.61 -9.90 1.51
C PHE A 275 -14.12 -9.80 2.96
N LEU A 276 -13.28 -9.34 3.88
CA LEU A 276 -13.66 -9.18 5.29
C LEU A 276 -14.75 -8.10 5.46
N ASN A 277 -14.68 -7.00 4.71
CA ASN A 277 -15.70 -5.95 4.71
C ASN A 277 -17.05 -6.44 4.19
N ALA A 278 -17.03 -7.40 3.25
CA ALA A 278 -18.22 -8.11 2.76
C ALA A 278 -18.70 -9.26 3.68
N GLY A 279 -18.09 -9.42 4.87
CA GLY A 279 -18.45 -10.47 5.83
C GLY A 279 -18.01 -11.87 5.42
N LYS A 280 -17.04 -12.00 4.51
CA LYS A 280 -16.52 -13.28 4.03
C LYS A 280 -15.44 -13.83 4.96
N VAL A 281 -15.37 -15.15 5.08
CA VAL A 281 -14.48 -15.87 5.99
C VAL A 281 -13.46 -16.68 5.19
N PRO A 282 -12.14 -16.56 5.50
CA PRO A 282 -11.10 -17.38 4.88
C PRO A 282 -11.39 -18.89 5.01
N ASP A 283 -10.99 -19.65 4.00
CA ASP A 283 -11.19 -21.11 3.88
C ASP A 283 -12.66 -21.60 3.86
N THR A 284 -13.61 -20.68 4.09
CA THR A 284 -15.05 -20.94 4.02
C THR A 284 -15.65 -20.34 2.75
N ASP A 285 -15.41 -19.05 2.51
CA ASP A 285 -15.97 -18.32 1.38
C ASP A 285 -14.93 -18.06 0.29
N PHE A 286 -13.67 -17.90 0.67
CA PHE A 286 -12.56 -17.63 -0.25
C PHE A 286 -11.27 -18.33 0.19
N MET A 287 -10.37 -18.52 -0.75
CA MET A 287 -9.03 -19.05 -0.53
C MET A 287 -7.99 -17.98 -0.79
N CYS A 288 -6.87 -18.05 -0.05
CA CYS A 288 -5.72 -17.18 -0.19
C CYS A 288 -4.44 -18.02 -0.33
N PHE A 289 -3.67 -17.79 -1.39
CA PHE A 289 -2.41 -18.51 -1.60
C PHE A 289 -1.45 -17.73 -2.49
N ARG A 290 -0.17 -18.14 -2.46
CA ARG A 290 0.86 -17.55 -3.32
C ARG A 290 0.56 -17.81 -4.79
N PHE A 291 0.94 -16.86 -5.65
CA PHE A 291 0.90 -17.07 -7.09
C PHE A 291 1.70 -18.35 -7.42
N PRO A 292 1.14 -19.27 -8.23
CA PRO A 292 1.76 -20.56 -8.53
C PRO A 292 3.16 -20.40 -9.12
N GLY A 293 4.14 -21.10 -8.53
CA GLY A 293 5.54 -20.98 -8.89
C GLY A 293 6.33 -19.94 -8.06
N THR A 294 5.69 -19.27 -7.08
CA THR A 294 6.37 -18.26 -6.24
C THR A 294 6.41 -18.62 -4.76
N GLN A 295 6.25 -19.90 -4.41
CA GLN A 295 6.11 -20.33 -3.01
C GLN A 295 7.35 -20.06 -2.14
N ASP A 296 8.54 -19.96 -2.75
CA ASP A 296 9.80 -19.73 -2.05
C ASP A 296 10.22 -18.24 -1.99
N ALA A 297 9.44 -17.33 -2.58
CA ALA A 297 9.75 -15.91 -2.64
C ALA A 297 8.51 -15.02 -2.41
N VAL A 298 8.75 -13.85 -1.87
CA VAL A 298 7.72 -12.83 -1.66
C VAL A 298 8.15 -11.54 -2.33
N THR A 299 7.27 -10.99 -3.16
CA THR A 299 7.36 -9.60 -3.58
C THR A 299 6.54 -8.74 -2.63
N PHE A 300 7.09 -7.61 -2.16
CA PHE A 300 6.45 -6.80 -1.13
C PHE A 300 6.34 -5.32 -1.52
N ASN A 301 5.38 -4.64 -0.91
CA ASN A 301 5.39 -3.20 -0.73
C ASN A 301 5.08 -2.85 0.74
N SER A 302 5.33 -1.60 1.12
CA SER A 302 5.05 -1.09 2.46
C SER A 302 4.49 0.32 2.34
N ASP A 303 3.26 0.51 2.82
CA ASP A 303 2.75 1.86 3.04
C ASP A 303 3.47 2.49 4.22
N GLN A 304 3.89 3.73 4.03
CA GLN A 304 4.55 4.51 5.06
C GLN A 304 3.96 5.92 5.11
N PHE A 305 3.95 6.54 6.28
CA PHE A 305 3.66 7.96 6.39
C PHE A 305 4.94 8.77 6.48
N VAL A 306 5.08 9.72 5.57
CA VAL A 306 6.11 10.77 5.63
C VAL A 306 5.50 12.05 6.18
N MET A 307 6.31 12.81 6.94
CA MET A 307 5.93 14.11 7.50
C MET A 307 6.63 15.19 6.69
N PHE A 308 5.85 16.13 6.13
CA PHE A 308 6.44 17.28 5.44
C PHE A 308 6.94 18.32 6.45
N GLN A 309 7.98 19.07 6.10
CA GLN A 309 8.44 20.19 6.94
C GLN A 309 7.33 21.25 7.03
N VAL A 310 6.85 21.47 8.23
CA VAL A 310 5.78 22.43 8.55
C VAL A 310 6.21 23.32 9.71
N GLY A 311 5.43 24.36 10.03
CA GLY A 311 5.68 25.20 11.19
C GLY A 311 5.68 24.39 12.50
N GLU A 312 6.42 24.87 13.50
CA GLU A 312 6.61 24.22 14.81
C GLU A 312 5.27 23.89 15.51
N ASP A 313 4.24 24.71 15.25
CA ASP A 313 2.88 24.54 15.77
C ASP A 313 2.20 23.23 15.34
N ARG A 314 2.66 22.59 14.25
CA ARG A 314 2.10 21.34 13.71
C ARG A 314 2.99 20.10 13.94
N GLN A 315 4.23 20.28 14.35
CA GLN A 315 5.20 19.18 14.53
C GLN A 315 4.76 18.19 15.61
N ASP A 316 4.17 18.66 16.73
CA ASP A 316 3.71 17.76 17.77
C ASP A 316 2.59 16.82 17.28
N ALA A 317 1.68 17.31 16.45
CA ALA A 317 0.65 16.48 15.82
C ALA A 317 1.23 15.46 14.84
N GLN A 318 2.28 15.81 14.08
CA GLN A 318 3.02 14.89 13.21
C GLN A 318 3.71 13.78 14.02
N MET A 319 4.37 14.13 15.12
CA MET A 319 5.04 13.14 15.98
C MET A 319 4.04 12.19 16.63
N LYS A 320 2.85 12.68 16.99
CA LYS A 320 1.76 11.83 17.48
C LYS A 320 1.24 10.88 16.40
N LEU A 321 1.09 11.36 15.15
CA LEU A 321 0.74 10.50 14.03
C LEU A 321 1.80 9.40 13.80
N ALA A 322 3.07 9.76 13.75
CA ALA A 322 4.15 8.80 13.54
C ALA A 322 4.24 7.77 14.69
N SER A 323 4.08 8.23 15.95
CA SER A 323 4.04 7.35 17.13
C SER A 323 2.83 6.42 17.11
N ALA A 324 1.64 6.94 16.76
CA ALA A 324 0.42 6.13 16.64
C ALA A 324 0.59 5.02 15.59
N VAL A 325 1.08 5.37 14.39
CA VAL A 325 1.35 4.43 13.30
C VAL A 325 2.30 3.31 13.73
N MET A 326 3.30 3.64 14.52
CA MET A 326 4.31 2.68 14.98
C MET A 326 3.93 1.97 16.28
N SER A 327 2.79 2.26 16.88
CA SER A 327 2.39 1.54 18.09
C SER A 327 2.01 0.08 17.82
N PRO A 328 2.41 -0.91 18.63
CA PRO A 328 2.06 -2.32 18.40
C PRO A 328 0.55 -2.57 18.36
N SER A 329 -0.22 -1.87 19.18
CA SER A 329 -1.68 -2.00 19.22
C SER A 329 -2.35 -1.51 17.96
N PHE A 330 -1.90 -0.38 17.40
CA PHE A 330 -2.38 0.12 16.12
C PHE A 330 -1.98 -0.85 15.00
N GLN A 331 -0.72 -1.29 14.96
CA GLN A 331 -0.22 -2.20 13.92
C GLN A 331 -1.01 -3.52 13.89
N SER A 332 -1.41 -4.07 15.05
CA SER A 332 -2.31 -5.22 15.09
C SER A 332 -3.71 -4.86 14.55
N ALA A 333 -4.37 -3.88 15.16
CA ALA A 333 -5.76 -3.54 14.86
C ALA A 333 -5.96 -3.08 13.41
N PHE A 334 -5.04 -2.28 12.87
CA PHE A 334 -5.10 -1.80 11.49
C PHE A 334 -4.90 -2.94 10.49
N ASN A 335 -3.85 -3.74 10.66
CA ASN A 335 -3.46 -4.75 9.68
C ASN A 335 -4.43 -5.94 9.64
N VAL A 336 -5.10 -6.27 10.73
CA VAL A 336 -6.22 -7.23 10.76
C VAL A 336 -7.34 -6.78 9.81
N VAL A 337 -7.70 -5.49 9.82
CA VAL A 337 -8.78 -4.94 8.98
C VAL A 337 -8.32 -4.70 7.54
N LYS A 338 -7.09 -4.16 7.36
CA LYS A 338 -6.50 -3.82 6.04
C LYS A 338 -6.20 -5.05 5.21
N GLY A 339 -5.91 -6.18 5.86
CA GLY A 339 -5.54 -7.42 5.18
C GLY A 339 -4.04 -7.66 5.08
N SER A 340 -3.24 -6.69 5.48
CA SER A 340 -1.78 -6.69 5.44
C SER A 340 -1.13 -7.32 6.68
N VAL A 341 0.19 -7.23 6.75
CA VAL A 341 1.02 -7.69 7.86
C VAL A 341 1.63 -6.46 8.57
N PRO A 342 1.78 -6.46 9.89
CA PRO A 342 2.48 -5.40 10.60
C PRO A 342 3.88 -5.13 10.06
N ALA A 343 4.29 -3.85 10.00
CA ALA A 343 5.65 -3.47 9.68
C ALA A 343 6.65 -3.79 10.80
N ARG A 344 6.16 -3.97 12.03
CA ARG A 344 6.93 -4.36 13.20
C ARG A 344 6.98 -5.88 13.35
N THR A 345 8.13 -6.42 13.73
CA THR A 345 8.34 -7.85 13.94
C THR A 345 7.87 -8.37 15.30
N ASP A 346 7.59 -7.47 16.25
CA ASP A 346 7.20 -7.78 17.63
C ASP A 346 5.68 -7.75 17.89
N VAL A 347 4.85 -7.63 16.84
CA VAL A 347 3.39 -7.68 16.95
C VAL A 347 2.92 -9.14 16.97
N PRO A 348 2.17 -9.57 18.00
CA PRO A 348 1.61 -10.92 18.06
C PRO A 348 0.62 -11.19 16.91
N ASN A 349 0.52 -12.45 16.51
CA ASN A 349 -0.36 -12.85 15.40
C ASN A 349 -1.71 -13.44 15.86
N ASP A 350 -2.03 -13.41 17.15
CA ASP A 350 -3.21 -14.07 17.73
C ASP A 350 -4.52 -13.58 17.12
N ASP A 351 -4.63 -12.28 16.86
CA ASP A 351 -5.82 -11.62 16.31
C ASP A 351 -5.98 -11.81 14.79
N PHE A 352 -4.96 -12.31 14.10
CA PHE A 352 -4.99 -12.50 12.66
C PHE A 352 -5.71 -13.78 12.26
N ASP A 353 -6.45 -13.72 11.14
CA ASP A 353 -7.06 -14.89 10.50
C ASP A 353 -6.03 -15.82 9.84
N ALA A 354 -6.50 -16.92 9.25
CA ALA A 354 -5.62 -17.91 8.61
C ALA A 354 -4.77 -17.31 7.49
N CYS A 355 -5.33 -16.42 6.66
CA CYS A 355 -4.58 -15.74 5.58
C CYS A 355 -3.53 -14.76 6.15
N GLY A 356 -3.88 -14.00 7.19
CA GLY A 356 -2.94 -13.10 7.85
C GLY A 356 -1.79 -13.83 8.52
N LYS A 357 -2.07 -14.90 9.27
CA LYS A 357 -1.04 -15.76 9.88
C LYS A 357 -0.11 -16.40 8.84
N LYS A 358 -0.69 -16.84 7.73
CA LYS A 358 0.08 -17.36 6.59
C LYS A 358 1.00 -16.29 6.00
N GLY A 359 0.48 -15.08 5.75
CA GLY A 359 1.26 -13.95 5.24
C GLY A 359 2.44 -13.59 6.15
N MET A 360 2.20 -13.49 7.47
CA MET A 360 3.25 -13.21 8.46
C MET A 360 4.35 -14.28 8.45
N ALA A 361 3.96 -15.56 8.42
CA ALA A 361 4.91 -16.67 8.42
C ALA A 361 5.74 -16.72 7.13
N GLU A 362 5.13 -16.49 5.97
CA GLU A 362 5.80 -16.52 4.67
C GLU A 362 6.72 -15.31 4.47
N LEU A 363 6.33 -14.11 4.93
CA LEU A 363 7.19 -12.93 4.94
C LEU A 363 8.43 -13.14 5.82
N ALA A 364 8.24 -13.66 7.03
CA ALA A 364 9.35 -13.96 7.93
C ALA A 364 10.30 -14.98 7.30
N ALA A 365 9.79 -16.07 6.72
CA ALA A 365 10.58 -17.09 6.06
C ALA A 365 11.34 -16.55 4.82
N ALA A 366 10.71 -15.70 4.01
CA ALA A 366 11.34 -15.08 2.86
C ALA A 366 12.44 -14.10 3.28
N ASN A 367 12.22 -13.31 4.32
CA ASN A 367 13.24 -12.42 4.87
C ASN A 367 14.46 -13.21 5.41
N GLU A 368 14.24 -14.30 6.13
CA GLU A 368 15.31 -15.17 6.64
C GLU A 368 16.11 -15.83 5.52
N LYS A 369 15.45 -16.25 4.44
CA LYS A 369 16.07 -16.88 3.27
C LYS A 369 16.72 -15.89 2.30
N GLY A 370 16.51 -14.58 2.44
CA GLY A 370 16.93 -13.58 1.46
C GLY A 370 16.14 -13.62 0.15
N THR A 371 14.89 -14.08 0.21
CA THR A 371 13.96 -14.15 -0.94
C THR A 371 12.75 -13.21 -0.80
N LEU A 372 12.91 -12.15 0.00
CA LEU A 372 11.98 -11.05 0.14
C LEU A 372 12.43 -9.90 -0.76
N PHE A 373 11.69 -9.61 -1.83
CA PHE A 373 12.06 -8.63 -2.84
C PHE A 373 11.06 -7.46 -2.87
N GLY A 374 11.57 -6.25 -3.04
CA GLY A 374 10.73 -5.10 -3.34
C GLY A 374 9.96 -5.29 -4.65
N SER A 375 8.66 -5.00 -4.66
CA SER A 375 7.83 -5.08 -5.87
C SER A 375 8.17 -3.93 -6.83
N MET A 376 8.43 -4.25 -8.10
CA MET A 376 8.59 -3.27 -9.17
C MET A 376 7.28 -2.50 -9.36
N ALA A 377 6.18 -3.23 -9.40
CA ALA A 377 4.84 -2.65 -9.55
C ALA A 377 4.44 -1.64 -8.46
N HIS A 378 5.11 -1.64 -7.32
CA HIS A 378 4.79 -0.73 -6.21
C HIS A 378 5.98 0.17 -5.80
N GLY A 379 6.95 0.35 -6.72
CA GLY A 379 8.06 1.29 -6.53
C GLY A 379 9.03 0.91 -5.41
N HIS A 380 9.13 -0.40 -5.06
CA HIS A 380 10.09 -0.88 -4.06
C HIS A 380 11.31 -1.58 -4.70
N SER A 381 11.45 -1.54 -6.02
CA SER A 381 12.60 -2.12 -6.73
C SER A 381 13.38 -1.09 -7.54
N VAL A 382 12.70 -0.15 -8.18
CA VAL A 382 13.30 0.85 -9.07
C VAL A 382 12.66 2.22 -8.85
N PRO A 383 13.37 3.32 -9.20
CA PRO A 383 12.83 4.68 -9.16
C PRO A 383 11.60 4.86 -10.04
N ALA A 384 10.78 5.87 -9.71
CA ALA A 384 9.50 6.13 -10.36
C ALA A 384 9.59 6.27 -11.89
N GLY A 385 10.66 6.89 -12.43
CA GLY A 385 10.87 7.01 -13.87
C GLY A 385 10.96 5.65 -14.57
N VAL A 386 11.79 4.76 -14.05
CA VAL A 386 11.97 3.39 -14.58
C VAL A 386 10.70 2.57 -14.42
N LYS A 387 10.07 2.61 -13.23
CA LYS A 387 8.79 1.95 -12.97
C LYS A 387 7.73 2.34 -14.01
N ASN A 388 7.55 3.62 -14.26
CA ASN A 388 6.53 4.10 -15.19
C ASN A 388 6.84 3.71 -16.63
N ALA A 389 8.11 3.72 -17.03
CA ALA A 389 8.54 3.23 -18.35
C ALA A 389 8.23 1.73 -18.52
N MET A 390 8.46 0.91 -17.49
CA MET A 390 8.06 -0.50 -17.50
C MET A 390 6.53 -0.66 -17.57
N TYR A 391 5.76 0.14 -16.84
CA TYR A 391 4.29 0.13 -16.89
C TYR A 391 3.74 0.34 -18.28
N ASP A 392 4.27 1.33 -19.01
CA ASP A 392 3.82 1.66 -20.37
C ASP A 392 3.97 0.45 -21.29
N VAL A 393 5.10 -0.24 -21.25
CA VAL A 393 5.36 -1.43 -22.08
C VAL A 393 4.48 -2.62 -21.66
N ILE A 394 4.39 -2.89 -20.35
CA ILE A 394 3.60 -4.00 -19.80
C ILE A 394 2.12 -3.83 -20.18
N THR A 395 1.58 -2.63 -19.98
CA THR A 395 0.18 -2.34 -20.26
C THR A 395 -0.12 -2.37 -21.77
N ALA A 396 0.75 -1.80 -22.61
CA ALA A 396 0.61 -1.86 -24.06
C ALA A 396 0.61 -3.32 -24.57
N HIS A 397 1.52 -4.15 -24.04
CA HIS A 397 1.53 -5.58 -24.37
C HIS A 397 0.26 -6.30 -23.89
N PHE A 398 -0.17 -6.07 -22.65
CA PHE A 398 -1.37 -6.70 -22.08
C PHE A 398 -2.64 -6.31 -22.87
N ASN A 399 -2.67 -5.11 -23.44
CA ASN A 399 -3.74 -4.63 -24.33
C ASN A 399 -3.60 -5.10 -25.80
N GLY A 400 -2.51 -5.80 -26.14
CA GLY A 400 -2.29 -6.37 -27.47
C GLY A 400 -1.70 -5.39 -28.50
N GLU A 401 -1.10 -4.28 -28.05
CA GLU A 401 -0.43 -3.30 -28.89
C GLU A 401 0.96 -3.79 -29.35
N TYR A 402 1.62 -4.61 -28.52
CA TYR A 402 2.87 -5.29 -28.81
C TYR A 402 2.70 -6.81 -28.77
N ASP A 403 3.37 -7.53 -29.67
CA ASP A 403 3.62 -8.95 -29.45
C ASP A 403 4.74 -9.14 -28.42
N SER A 404 4.92 -10.37 -27.92
CA SER A 404 5.87 -10.64 -26.85
C SER A 404 7.35 -10.38 -27.24
N ALA A 405 7.71 -10.46 -28.51
CA ALA A 405 9.07 -10.16 -28.96
C ALA A 405 9.32 -8.66 -28.99
N ALA A 406 8.37 -7.89 -29.53
CA ALA A 406 8.43 -6.43 -29.54
C ALA A 406 8.39 -5.86 -28.12
N ALA A 407 7.58 -6.45 -27.22
CA ALA A 407 7.53 -6.02 -25.82
C ALA A 407 8.87 -6.18 -25.09
N VAL A 408 9.65 -7.23 -25.38
CA VAL A 408 11.01 -7.40 -24.84
C VAL A 408 11.94 -6.29 -25.32
N GLU A 409 11.95 -5.99 -26.64
CA GLU A 409 12.79 -4.93 -27.21
C GLU A 409 12.42 -3.56 -26.61
N GLU A 410 11.11 -3.26 -26.53
CA GLU A 410 10.63 -2.00 -25.96
C GLU A 410 10.90 -1.89 -24.46
N LEU A 411 10.87 -3.00 -23.70
CA LEU A 411 11.19 -2.99 -22.27
C LEU A 411 12.65 -2.59 -22.03
N VAL A 412 13.59 -3.15 -22.79
CA VAL A 412 15.01 -2.77 -22.70
C VAL A 412 15.19 -1.30 -23.05
N ASN A 413 14.64 -0.85 -24.19
CA ASN A 413 14.75 0.54 -24.64
C ASN A 413 14.14 1.54 -23.64
N ALA A 414 12.98 1.20 -23.09
CA ALA A 414 12.27 2.06 -22.12
C ALA A 414 13.06 2.20 -20.82
N VAL A 415 13.60 1.09 -20.30
CA VAL A 415 14.40 1.10 -19.06
C VAL A 415 15.72 1.86 -19.28
N GLU A 416 16.46 1.60 -20.36
CA GLU A 416 17.71 2.32 -20.67
C GLU A 416 17.47 3.83 -20.84
N SER A 417 16.32 4.22 -21.40
CA SER A 417 15.99 5.64 -21.57
C SER A 417 15.57 6.36 -20.29
N ALA A 418 15.13 5.61 -19.28
CA ALA A 418 14.62 6.14 -18.01
C ALA A 418 15.68 6.16 -16.88
N GLN A 419 16.83 5.52 -17.08
CA GLN A 419 17.99 5.54 -16.17
C GLN A 419 18.87 6.79 -16.37
#